data_c6b6f04db850a0ff1e4cc0a8c6a826db
#
_entry.id   c6b6f04db850a0ff1e4cc0a8c6a826db
#
_cell.length_a   1.000
_cell.length_b   1.000
_cell.length_c   1.000
_cell.angle_alpha   90.00
_cell.angle_beta   90.00
_cell.angle_gamma   90.00
#
_symmetry.space_group_name_H-M   'P 1'
#
loop_
_entity.id
_entity.type
_entity.pdbx_description
1 polymer ?
#
loop_
_entity_poly.entity_id
_entity_poly.type
_entity_poly.pdbx_seq_one_letter_code
_entity_poly.pdbx_strand_id
1 'polypeptide(L)'
;MKTIKRRDVLKGAAAMVAGGAATATLPADAQGAAVPFTVAQVFIPIAGSDQQFPVRRIYCIGRNYAAHAREMGSDPNREPPFFFQKPTDAIQLAPSGVTIDHPYPTLTKNYHYEVELVAALAKGGRDVSPERALDLVYGYTVGLDMTRRDLQRAMGDEKKPWEVGKSFDHSAVLGPLQPFAKTGHLTQGAIWLKVNGQVKQSANLNQMIWNVAEQIANLSKAFELMPGDIIYSGTPENVGPVVPGDVMDAHIDGIPDIRVKVV
;
A
#
# COMPACT_ATOMS: atom_id res chain seq x y z
N MET A 1 -51.12 -34.94 -15.66
CA MET A 1 -49.78 -34.94 -15.06
C MET A 1 -48.85 -35.75 -15.94
N LYS A 2 -48.00 -35.10 -16.76
CA LYS A 2 -47.01 -35.80 -17.62
C LYS A 2 -45.63 -35.59 -16.97
N THR A 3 -45.01 -36.68 -16.60
CA THR A 3 -43.70 -36.79 -15.99
C THR A 3 -42.62 -36.54 -17.06
N ILE A 4 -41.83 -35.50 -16.92
CA ILE A 4 -40.67 -35.20 -17.80
C ILE A 4 -39.47 -36.00 -17.28
N LYS A 5 -38.94 -36.91 -18.11
CA LYS A 5 -37.75 -37.73 -17.82
C LYS A 5 -36.47 -36.91 -18.00
N ARG A 6 -35.60 -37.02 -16.98
CA ARG A 6 -34.27 -36.34 -16.84
C ARG A 6 -33.19 -36.89 -17.79
N ARG A 7 -33.39 -37.02 -19.08
CA ARG A 7 -32.41 -37.69 -19.96
C ARG A 7 -32.09 -37.05 -21.30
N ASP A 8 -32.49 -35.80 -21.56
CA ASP A 8 -32.27 -35.16 -22.88
C ASP A 8 -31.57 -33.78 -22.84
N VAL A 9 -30.59 -33.62 -21.96
CA VAL A 9 -29.73 -32.40 -21.96
C VAL A 9 -28.26 -32.81 -21.93
N LEU A 10 -27.81 -33.49 -22.96
CA LEU A 10 -26.37 -33.70 -23.21
C LEU A 10 -26.15 -33.96 -24.71
N LYS A 11 -26.26 -32.92 -25.52
CA LYS A 11 -25.60 -32.86 -26.84
C LYS A 11 -25.51 -31.39 -27.28
N GLY A 12 -24.28 -30.92 -27.40
CA GLY A 12 -23.92 -29.76 -28.24
C GLY A 12 -23.45 -28.52 -27.50
N ALA A 13 -22.15 -28.35 -27.36
CA ALA A 13 -21.35 -27.31 -27.99
C ALA A 13 -19.99 -27.24 -27.31
N ALA A 14 -18.97 -27.71 -27.97
CA ALA A 14 -17.59 -27.31 -27.71
C ALA A 14 -17.46 -25.86 -28.21
N ALA A 15 -17.47 -24.89 -27.29
CA ALA A 15 -17.09 -23.51 -27.59
C ALA A 15 -15.62 -23.34 -27.17
N MET A 16 -14.77 -23.03 -28.13
CA MET A 16 -13.39 -22.59 -27.91
C MET A 16 -13.42 -21.37 -27.00
N VAL A 17 -12.77 -21.46 -25.84
CA VAL A 17 -12.46 -20.31 -25.01
C VAL A 17 -11.23 -19.64 -25.61
N ALA A 18 -11.45 -18.67 -26.50
CA ALA A 18 -10.43 -17.70 -26.85
C ALA A 18 -10.23 -16.81 -25.62
N GLY A 19 -9.03 -16.90 -25.02
CA GLY A 19 -8.63 -16.03 -23.91
C GLY A 19 -8.51 -14.59 -24.37
N GLY A 20 -9.59 -13.83 -24.27
CA GLY A 20 -9.58 -12.38 -24.39
C GLY A 20 -9.22 -11.80 -23.04
N ALA A 21 -8.08 -11.08 -22.93
CA ALA A 21 -7.82 -10.19 -21.82
C ALA A 21 -8.98 -9.18 -21.74
N ALA A 22 -9.84 -9.32 -20.74
CA ALA A 22 -10.87 -8.36 -20.45
C ALA A 22 -10.18 -7.07 -19.96
N THR A 23 -9.93 -6.14 -20.85
CA THR A 23 -9.72 -4.76 -20.46
C THR A 23 -11.03 -4.30 -19.85
N ALA A 24 -11.05 -4.08 -18.54
CA ALA A 24 -12.17 -3.43 -17.86
C ALA A 24 -12.22 -1.96 -18.37
N THR A 25 -12.90 -1.75 -19.47
CA THR A 25 -13.32 -0.43 -19.88
C THR A 25 -14.40 0.02 -18.90
N LEU A 26 -14.15 1.12 -18.20
CA LEU A 26 -15.23 1.83 -17.51
C LEU A 26 -16.36 2.01 -18.54
N PRO A 27 -17.63 1.80 -18.16
CA PRO A 27 -18.73 1.98 -19.08
C PRO A 27 -18.64 3.40 -19.70
N ALA A 28 -18.74 3.49 -21.01
CA ALA A 28 -18.63 4.74 -21.76
C ALA A 28 -19.66 5.80 -21.31
N ASP A 29 -20.71 5.39 -20.62
CA ASP A 29 -21.79 6.22 -20.11
C ASP A 29 -21.40 7.12 -18.93
N ALA A 30 -20.21 6.92 -18.31
CA ALA A 30 -19.72 7.81 -17.24
C ALA A 30 -19.03 9.09 -17.81
N GLN A 31 -18.73 9.13 -19.10
CA GLN A 31 -18.14 10.29 -19.75
C GLN A 31 -19.26 11.22 -20.28
N GLY A 32 -19.80 12.06 -19.42
CA GLY A 32 -20.76 13.07 -19.83
C GLY A 32 -21.97 13.28 -18.93
N ALA A 33 -22.12 12.47 -17.87
CA ALA A 33 -23.16 12.75 -16.87
C ALA A 33 -22.84 14.05 -16.13
N ALA A 34 -23.82 14.93 -16.01
CA ALA A 34 -23.71 16.12 -15.16
C ALA A 34 -23.57 15.67 -13.70
N VAL A 35 -22.47 16.05 -13.06
CA VAL A 35 -22.24 15.76 -11.63
C VAL A 35 -22.39 17.04 -10.82
N PRO A 36 -22.92 16.99 -9.58
CA PRO A 36 -23.11 18.18 -8.75
C PRO A 36 -21.79 18.79 -8.27
N PHE A 37 -20.73 17.99 -8.19
CA PHE A 37 -19.36 18.40 -7.86
C PHE A 37 -18.37 17.35 -8.38
N THR A 38 -17.09 17.73 -8.50
CA THR A 38 -16.01 16.82 -8.89
C THR A 38 -15.19 16.42 -7.66
N VAL A 39 -14.78 15.14 -7.59
CA VAL A 39 -13.78 14.66 -6.63
C VAL A 39 -12.42 14.65 -7.31
N ALA A 40 -11.42 15.28 -6.69
CA ALA A 40 -10.08 15.33 -7.26
C ALA A 40 -9.45 13.92 -7.27
N GLN A 41 -8.88 13.53 -8.43
CA GLN A 41 -8.03 12.36 -8.52
C GLN A 41 -6.71 12.64 -7.80
N VAL A 42 -6.26 11.71 -6.96
CA VAL A 42 -4.96 11.79 -6.30
C VAL A 42 -3.88 11.22 -7.21
N PHE A 43 -2.75 11.92 -7.30
CA PHE A 43 -1.60 11.55 -8.13
C PHE A 43 -0.32 11.56 -7.30
N ILE A 44 0.62 10.66 -7.64
CA ILE A 44 1.98 10.65 -7.10
C ILE A 44 2.94 11.08 -8.22
N PRO A 45 3.82 12.09 -7.98
CA PRO A 45 4.83 12.47 -8.96
C PRO A 45 5.78 11.31 -9.30
N ILE A 46 6.16 11.16 -10.57
CA ILE A 46 7.13 10.16 -11.01
C ILE A 46 8.52 10.81 -11.03
N ALA A 47 9.48 10.20 -10.34
CA ALA A 47 10.84 10.71 -10.22
C ALA A 47 11.53 10.87 -11.58
N GLY A 48 11.98 12.10 -11.87
CA GLY A 48 12.66 12.46 -13.13
C GLY A 48 11.74 12.46 -14.36
N SER A 49 10.45 12.75 -14.17
CA SER A 49 9.44 12.86 -15.23
C SER A 49 8.41 13.91 -14.87
N ASP A 50 7.78 14.53 -15.90
CA ASP A 50 6.61 15.39 -15.73
C ASP A 50 5.30 14.60 -15.62
N GLN A 51 5.37 13.27 -15.74
CA GLN A 51 4.22 12.39 -15.57
C GLN A 51 3.88 12.17 -14.11
N GLN A 52 2.61 11.82 -13.86
CA GLN A 52 2.09 11.49 -12.55
C GLN A 52 1.40 10.14 -12.58
N PHE A 53 1.51 9.40 -11.49
CA PHE A 53 0.86 8.11 -11.31
C PHE A 53 -0.49 8.30 -10.61
N PRO A 54 -1.63 7.91 -11.24
CA PRO A 54 -2.95 8.02 -10.61
C PRO A 54 -3.13 6.94 -9.54
N VAL A 55 -3.56 7.33 -8.34
CA VAL A 55 -3.82 6.38 -7.25
C VAL A 55 -5.27 5.95 -7.23
N ARG A 56 -5.51 4.63 -7.13
CA ARG A 56 -6.84 4.04 -7.04
C ARG A 56 -7.18 3.56 -5.63
N ARG A 57 -6.33 2.71 -5.04
CA ARG A 57 -6.50 2.17 -3.67
C ARG A 57 -5.18 2.08 -2.96
N ILE A 58 -5.22 2.19 -1.63
CA ILE A 58 -4.07 1.99 -0.76
C ILE A 58 -4.32 0.76 0.08
N TYR A 59 -3.49 -0.26 -0.12
CA TYR A 59 -3.43 -1.45 0.73
C TYR A 59 -2.22 -1.34 1.65
N CYS A 60 -2.36 -1.80 2.89
CA CYS A 60 -1.28 -1.82 3.88
C CYS A 60 -1.17 -3.22 4.47
N ILE A 61 0.05 -3.73 4.55
CA ILE A 61 0.35 -5.07 5.11
C ILE A 61 0.74 -4.90 6.57
N GLY A 62 -0.03 -5.51 7.47
CA GLY A 62 0.29 -5.45 8.88
C GLY A 62 1.38 -6.45 9.29
N ARG A 63 2.32 -6.02 10.19
CA ARG A 63 3.29 -6.89 10.89
C ARG A 63 4.17 -7.74 9.97
N ASN A 64 4.73 -7.13 8.93
CA ASN A 64 5.46 -7.86 7.89
C ASN A 64 6.99 -7.98 8.10
N TYR A 65 7.51 -7.54 9.24
CA TYR A 65 8.88 -7.80 9.67
C TYR A 65 8.85 -8.60 10.97
N ALA A 66 9.65 -9.66 11.06
CA ALA A 66 9.58 -10.59 12.20
C ALA A 66 9.87 -9.92 13.55
N ALA A 67 10.82 -8.98 13.60
CA ALA A 67 11.13 -8.23 14.80
C ALA A 67 10.00 -7.28 15.18
N HIS A 68 9.40 -6.57 14.21
CA HIS A 68 8.22 -5.73 14.44
C HIS A 68 7.00 -6.54 14.88
N ALA A 69 6.77 -7.73 14.31
CA ALA A 69 5.68 -8.62 14.75
C ALA A 69 5.82 -8.96 16.24
N ARG A 70 7.04 -9.29 16.72
CA ARG A 70 7.32 -9.55 18.15
C ARG A 70 7.12 -8.28 18.99
N GLU A 71 7.60 -7.12 18.55
CA GLU A 71 7.41 -5.82 19.20
C GLU A 71 5.92 -5.53 19.45
N MET A 72 5.07 -5.93 18.49
CA MET A 72 3.62 -5.76 18.57
C MET A 72 2.89 -6.91 19.30
N GLY A 73 3.64 -7.84 19.91
CA GLY A 73 3.09 -8.96 20.67
C GLY A 73 2.49 -10.09 19.82
N SER A 74 2.93 -10.22 18.56
CA SER A 74 2.49 -11.26 17.64
C SER A 74 3.58 -12.31 17.41
N ASP A 75 3.17 -13.53 17.03
CA ASP A 75 4.08 -14.56 16.57
C ASP A 75 4.56 -14.24 15.14
N PRO A 76 5.88 -14.14 14.89
CA PRO A 76 6.40 -13.91 13.55
C PRO A 76 6.36 -15.16 12.64
N ASN A 77 5.89 -16.31 13.15
CA ASN A 77 5.65 -17.46 12.31
C ASN A 77 4.72 -17.06 11.15
N ARG A 78 4.99 -17.57 9.98
CA ARG A 78 4.44 -17.14 8.70
C ARG A 78 2.93 -17.38 8.60
N GLU A 79 2.16 -16.69 9.45
CA GLU A 79 0.70 -16.59 9.31
C GLU A 79 0.35 -15.91 7.97
N PRO A 80 -0.80 -16.20 7.36
CA PRO A 80 -1.27 -15.46 6.20
C PRO A 80 -1.23 -13.95 6.46
N PRO A 81 -0.78 -13.13 5.51
CA PRO A 81 -0.71 -11.68 5.71
C PRO A 81 -2.11 -11.13 5.90
N PHE A 82 -2.28 -10.21 6.84
CA PHE A 82 -3.52 -9.46 6.95
C PHE A 82 -3.35 -8.05 6.39
N PHE A 83 -4.49 -7.47 5.97
CA PHE A 83 -4.52 -6.21 5.25
C PHE A 83 -5.45 -5.23 5.93
N PHE A 84 -5.11 -3.96 5.85
CA PHE A 84 -6.02 -2.85 6.08
C PHE A 84 -5.86 -1.84 4.94
N GLN A 85 -6.70 -0.82 4.88
CA GLN A 85 -6.66 0.18 3.83
C GLN A 85 -6.56 1.58 4.44
N LYS A 86 -5.97 2.49 3.67
CA LYS A 86 -6.11 3.93 3.87
C LYS A 86 -6.91 4.52 2.72
N PRO A 87 -7.73 5.56 2.95
CA PRO A 87 -8.38 6.26 1.85
C PRO A 87 -7.34 7.00 1.01
N THR A 88 -7.63 7.21 -0.27
CA THR A 88 -6.68 7.86 -1.20
C THR A 88 -6.39 9.31 -0.85
N ASP A 89 -7.36 10.01 -0.27
CA ASP A 89 -7.24 11.38 0.22
C ASP A 89 -6.43 11.51 1.53
N ALA A 90 -6.06 10.39 2.16
CA ALA A 90 -5.08 10.38 3.25
C ALA A 90 -3.62 10.61 2.77
N ILE A 91 -3.38 10.63 1.45
CA ILE A 91 -2.04 10.83 0.91
C ILE A 91 -1.56 12.27 1.16
N GLN A 92 -0.34 12.37 1.70
CA GLN A 92 0.46 13.59 1.74
C GLN A 92 1.75 13.37 0.96
N LEU A 93 1.99 14.19 -0.06
CA LEU A 93 3.20 14.11 -0.88
C LEU A 93 4.38 14.78 -0.19
N ALA A 94 5.52 14.10 -0.20
CA ALA A 94 6.81 14.59 0.30
C ALA A 94 7.83 14.61 -0.86
N PRO A 95 7.94 15.71 -1.61
CA PRO A 95 8.91 15.83 -2.70
C PRO A 95 10.34 15.63 -2.20
N SER A 96 11.18 14.96 -3.01
CA SER A 96 12.57 14.75 -2.66
C SER A 96 13.34 16.08 -2.54
N GLY A 97 14.23 16.18 -1.54
CA GLY A 97 15.02 17.37 -1.27
C GLY A 97 14.25 18.52 -0.60
N VAL A 98 12.97 18.33 -0.29
CA VAL A 98 12.13 19.33 0.39
C VAL A 98 11.69 18.80 1.75
N THR A 99 11.76 19.62 2.79
CA THR A 99 11.12 19.31 4.08
C THR A 99 9.68 19.78 4.02
N ILE A 100 8.72 18.86 4.15
CA ILE A 100 7.30 19.21 4.22
C ILE A 100 6.83 19.35 5.67
N ASP A 101 5.88 20.23 5.92
CA ASP A 101 5.16 20.30 7.19
C ASP A 101 4.08 19.21 7.22
N HIS A 102 4.05 18.48 8.33
CA HIS A 102 3.12 17.36 8.55
C HIS A 102 2.32 17.62 9.82
N PRO A 103 0.99 17.82 9.72
CA PRO A 103 0.19 18.19 10.88
C PRO A 103 0.13 17.05 11.91
N TYR A 104 0.36 17.40 13.19
CA TYR A 104 0.08 16.47 14.27
C TYR A 104 -1.43 16.20 14.35
N PRO A 105 -1.89 14.94 14.22
CA PRO A 105 -3.32 14.68 14.12
C PRO A 105 -4.06 14.88 15.44
N THR A 106 -5.34 15.20 15.35
CA THR A 106 -6.25 15.24 16.51
C THR A 106 -6.46 13.85 17.12
N LEU A 107 -7.08 13.79 18.28
CA LEU A 107 -7.54 12.56 18.97
C LEU A 107 -6.46 11.60 19.44
N THR A 108 -5.15 11.89 19.27
CA THR A 108 -4.06 11.04 19.75
C THR A 108 -3.09 11.79 20.64
N LYS A 109 -2.48 11.08 21.56
CA LYS A 109 -1.32 11.52 22.36
C LYS A 109 -0.10 10.63 22.10
N ASN A 110 -0.20 9.70 21.15
CA ASN A 110 0.85 8.73 20.86
C ASN A 110 0.90 8.50 19.34
N TYR A 111 1.51 9.44 18.62
CA TYR A 111 1.60 9.48 17.16
C TYR A 111 2.90 8.86 16.69
N HIS A 112 2.83 7.75 15.95
CA HIS A 112 3.99 6.97 15.55
C HIS A 112 4.29 7.07 14.05
N TYR A 113 5.60 7.00 13.73
CA TYR A 113 6.11 6.73 12.40
C TYR A 113 6.20 5.23 12.12
N GLU A 114 6.07 4.86 10.86
CA GLU A 114 6.34 3.53 10.31
C GLU A 114 6.89 3.71 8.89
N VAL A 115 8.22 3.54 8.69
CA VAL A 115 8.82 3.63 7.35
C VAL A 115 8.57 2.34 6.58
N GLU A 116 8.14 2.47 5.31
CA GLU A 116 7.75 1.34 4.46
C GLU A 116 8.18 1.51 3.01
N LEU A 117 8.53 0.41 2.37
CA LEU A 117 8.55 0.33 0.91
C LEU A 117 7.09 0.36 0.42
N VAL A 118 6.80 1.20 -0.57
CA VAL A 118 5.49 1.22 -1.21
C VAL A 118 5.64 0.80 -2.66
N ALA A 119 4.92 -0.26 -3.06
CA ALA A 119 4.87 -0.73 -4.44
C ALA A 119 3.61 -0.19 -5.14
N ALA A 120 3.76 0.35 -6.36
CA ALA A 120 2.67 0.87 -7.18
C ALA A 120 2.43 -0.05 -8.39
N LEU A 121 1.17 -0.35 -8.70
CA LEU A 121 0.78 -1.30 -9.73
C LEU A 121 0.33 -0.60 -11.03
N ALA A 122 0.95 -0.96 -12.17
CA ALA A 122 0.52 -0.52 -13.51
C ALA A 122 -0.45 -1.48 -14.18
N LYS A 123 -0.59 -2.69 -13.65
CA LYS A 123 -1.49 -3.73 -14.15
C LYS A 123 -2.30 -4.30 -13.01
N GLY A 124 -3.44 -4.90 -13.34
CA GLY A 124 -4.30 -5.59 -12.39
C GLY A 124 -4.29 -7.11 -12.56
N GLY A 125 -5.06 -7.78 -11.70
CA GLY A 125 -5.28 -9.23 -11.78
C GLY A 125 -5.99 -9.79 -10.57
N ARG A 126 -6.54 -11.01 -10.75
CA ARG A 126 -7.06 -11.89 -9.71
C ARG A 126 -6.24 -13.17 -9.66
N ASP A 127 -6.11 -13.76 -8.49
CA ASP A 127 -5.41 -15.04 -8.28
C ASP A 127 -4.03 -15.07 -8.96
N VAL A 128 -3.31 -13.95 -8.86
CA VAL A 128 -1.98 -13.79 -9.47
C VAL A 128 -0.97 -14.66 -8.73
N SER A 129 -0.22 -15.48 -9.45
CA SER A 129 0.83 -16.30 -8.82
C SER A 129 2.04 -15.44 -8.41
N PRO A 130 2.81 -15.84 -7.37
CA PRO A 130 3.98 -15.07 -6.94
C PRO A 130 4.99 -14.83 -8.06
N GLU A 131 5.16 -15.77 -9.00
CA GLU A 131 6.11 -15.69 -10.13
C GLU A 131 5.70 -14.60 -11.13
N ARG A 132 4.39 -14.27 -11.20
CA ARG A 132 3.84 -13.27 -12.12
C ARG A 132 3.54 -11.93 -11.42
N ALA A 133 3.61 -11.90 -10.10
CA ALA A 133 3.18 -10.76 -9.31
C ALA A 133 3.98 -9.48 -9.60
N LEU A 134 5.29 -9.59 -9.77
CA LEU A 134 6.13 -8.44 -10.07
C LEU A 134 5.91 -7.87 -11.48
N ASP A 135 5.32 -8.61 -12.42
CA ASP A 135 4.90 -8.09 -13.73
C ASP A 135 3.83 -6.98 -13.63
N LEU A 136 3.16 -6.86 -12.49
CA LEU A 136 2.14 -5.84 -12.22
C LEU A 136 2.75 -4.52 -11.74
N VAL A 137 3.96 -4.53 -11.21
CA VAL A 137 4.59 -3.38 -10.56
C VAL A 137 5.02 -2.33 -11.59
N TYR A 138 4.66 -1.08 -11.36
CA TYR A 138 5.17 0.09 -12.08
C TYR A 138 6.47 0.61 -11.47
N GLY A 139 6.55 0.66 -10.14
CA GLY A 139 7.68 1.23 -9.43
C GLY A 139 7.47 1.26 -7.91
N TYR A 140 8.40 1.94 -7.25
CA TYR A 140 8.47 1.96 -5.79
C TYR A 140 8.67 3.38 -5.27
N THR A 141 8.22 3.62 -4.04
CA THR A 141 8.48 4.87 -3.31
C THR A 141 8.69 4.60 -1.83
N VAL A 142 9.32 5.55 -1.14
CA VAL A 142 9.34 5.59 0.33
C VAL A 142 7.98 6.07 0.82
N GLY A 143 7.41 5.37 1.80
CA GLY A 143 6.20 5.80 2.49
C GLY A 143 6.36 5.84 4.00
N LEU A 144 5.50 6.62 4.66
CA LEU A 144 5.29 6.54 6.10
C LEU A 144 3.82 6.14 6.36
N ASP A 145 3.60 4.99 6.99
CA ASP A 145 2.29 4.58 7.50
C ASP A 145 2.08 5.21 8.88
N MET A 146 1.72 6.49 8.89
CA MET A 146 1.55 7.25 10.12
C MET A 146 0.37 6.71 10.92
N THR A 147 0.58 6.57 12.24
CA THR A 147 -0.31 5.79 13.09
C THR A 147 -0.66 6.55 14.39
N ARG A 148 -1.94 6.72 14.67
CA ARG A 148 -2.46 7.06 16.01
C ARG A 148 -2.40 5.79 16.87
N ARG A 149 -1.27 5.54 17.49
CA ARG A 149 -0.96 4.23 18.10
C ARG A 149 -1.86 3.86 19.27
N ASP A 150 -2.23 4.84 20.08
CA ASP A 150 -3.17 4.66 21.18
C ASP A 150 -4.55 4.22 20.67
N LEU A 151 -5.07 4.85 19.62
CA LEU A 151 -6.36 4.48 19.03
C LEU A 151 -6.32 3.14 18.31
N GLN A 152 -5.22 2.85 17.57
CA GLN A 152 -5.05 1.56 16.93
C GLN A 152 -5.05 0.41 17.94
N ARG A 153 -4.31 0.57 19.08
CA ARG A 153 -4.28 -0.43 20.15
C ARG A 153 -5.66 -0.61 20.79
N ALA A 154 -6.31 0.48 21.17
CA ALA A 154 -7.65 0.43 21.77
C ALA A 154 -8.66 -0.31 20.87
N MET A 155 -8.63 -0.04 19.55
CA MET A 155 -9.48 -0.78 18.60
C MET A 155 -9.10 -2.26 18.51
N GLY A 156 -7.80 -2.57 18.46
CA GLY A 156 -7.32 -3.94 18.40
C GLY A 156 -7.71 -4.76 19.65
N ASP A 157 -7.58 -4.18 20.85
CA ASP A 157 -7.95 -4.81 22.11
C ASP A 157 -9.46 -5.14 22.17
N GLU A 158 -10.28 -4.26 21.59
CA GLU A 158 -11.73 -4.46 21.46
C GLU A 158 -12.12 -5.31 20.23
N LYS A 159 -11.14 -5.83 19.45
CA LYS A 159 -11.35 -6.59 18.21
C LYS A 159 -12.16 -5.81 17.15
N LYS A 160 -11.99 -4.49 17.13
CA LYS A 160 -12.59 -3.55 16.17
C LYS A 160 -11.59 -3.20 15.06
N PRO A 161 -12.07 -2.71 13.90
CA PRO A 161 -11.22 -2.24 12.81
C PRO A 161 -10.28 -1.09 13.24
N TRP A 162 -9.15 -0.95 12.54
CA TRP A 162 -8.09 0.02 12.87
C TRP A 162 -8.28 1.40 12.25
N GLU A 163 -9.37 1.66 11.54
CA GLU A 163 -9.57 2.86 10.72
C GLU A 163 -9.25 4.17 11.45
N VAL A 164 -9.77 4.37 12.67
CA VAL A 164 -9.49 5.60 13.44
C VAL A 164 -8.01 5.77 13.80
N GLY A 165 -7.26 4.68 13.87
CA GLY A 165 -5.83 4.66 14.15
C GLY A 165 -4.95 4.74 12.91
N LYS A 166 -5.47 4.32 11.75
CA LYS A 166 -4.70 4.11 10.51
C LYS A 166 -5.19 4.90 9.30
N SER A 167 -6.50 5.20 9.20
CA SER A 167 -7.14 5.73 8.00
C SER A 167 -7.64 7.16 8.21
N PHE A 168 -6.74 8.09 8.51
CA PHE A 168 -7.04 9.51 8.79
C PHE A 168 -6.24 10.41 7.84
N ASP A 169 -6.62 11.69 7.78
CA ASP A 169 -6.01 12.69 6.91
C ASP A 169 -4.49 12.75 7.09
N HIS A 170 -3.75 12.80 5.98
CA HIS A 170 -2.29 12.81 5.94
C HIS A 170 -1.59 11.56 6.51
N SER A 171 -2.32 10.49 6.80
CA SER A 171 -1.73 9.28 7.39
C SER A 171 -0.90 8.43 6.41
N ALA A 172 -0.95 8.73 5.11
CA ALA A 172 -0.20 8.07 4.05
C ALA A 172 0.81 9.04 3.42
N VAL A 173 1.98 9.22 4.04
CA VAL A 173 3.03 10.06 3.45
C VAL A 173 3.75 9.29 2.35
N LEU A 174 4.00 9.92 1.19
CA LEU A 174 4.65 9.30 0.04
C LEU A 174 5.65 10.23 -0.63
N GLY A 175 6.81 9.65 -0.95
CA GLY A 175 7.79 10.28 -1.84
C GLY A 175 7.43 10.17 -3.32
N PRO A 176 8.27 10.72 -4.21
CA PRO A 176 8.16 10.51 -5.65
C PRO A 176 8.32 9.03 -6.02
N LEU A 177 7.51 8.55 -6.95
CA LEU A 177 7.51 7.18 -7.41
C LEU A 177 8.67 6.92 -8.40
N GLN A 178 9.57 6.01 -8.06
CA GLN A 178 10.67 5.60 -8.91
C GLN A 178 10.25 4.40 -9.76
N PRO A 179 10.21 4.49 -11.11
CA PRO A 179 9.89 3.37 -11.97
C PRO A 179 10.88 2.21 -11.82
N PHE A 180 10.39 0.95 -11.75
CA PHE A 180 11.24 -0.24 -11.62
C PHE A 180 12.20 -0.41 -12.81
N ALA A 181 11.86 0.14 -13.97
CA ALA A 181 12.74 0.14 -15.14
C ALA A 181 14.10 0.81 -14.90
N LYS A 182 14.21 1.67 -13.88
CA LYS A 182 15.47 2.34 -13.49
C LYS A 182 16.21 1.61 -12.35
N THR A 183 15.51 0.92 -11.48
CA THR A 183 16.07 0.32 -10.24
C THR A 183 16.11 -1.20 -10.28
N GLY A 184 15.37 -1.84 -11.20
CA GLY A 184 14.97 -3.23 -11.02
C GLY A 184 13.93 -3.38 -9.91
N HIS A 185 13.55 -4.62 -9.61
CA HIS A 185 12.67 -4.90 -8.48
C HIS A 185 13.46 -4.86 -7.15
N LEU A 186 12.95 -4.09 -6.19
CA LEU A 186 13.59 -3.91 -4.88
C LEU A 186 13.25 -5.08 -3.96
N THR A 187 14.10 -6.09 -3.94
CA THR A 187 13.97 -7.31 -3.11
C THR A 187 14.94 -7.32 -1.93
N GLN A 188 15.92 -6.43 -1.92
CA GLN A 188 16.92 -6.21 -0.87
C GLN A 188 17.39 -4.77 -0.90
N GLY A 189 18.09 -4.33 0.12
CA GLY A 189 18.59 -2.97 0.27
C GLY A 189 18.20 -2.41 1.65
N ALA A 190 18.90 -1.37 2.07
CA ALA A 190 18.62 -0.74 3.35
C ALA A 190 17.27 -0.01 3.32
N ILE A 191 16.54 -0.10 4.43
CA ILE A 191 15.39 0.72 4.78
C ILE A 191 15.64 1.30 6.18
N TRP A 192 15.57 2.62 6.32
CA TRP A 192 15.75 3.24 7.63
C TRP A 192 14.95 4.54 7.79
N LEU A 193 14.69 4.90 9.05
CA LEU A 193 14.12 6.18 9.43
C LEU A 193 14.93 6.77 10.58
N LYS A 194 15.20 8.08 10.47
CA LYS A 194 15.78 8.90 11.54
C LYS A 194 14.75 9.89 12.06
N VAL A 195 14.81 10.17 13.36
CA VAL A 195 14.09 11.29 13.97
C VAL A 195 15.15 12.23 14.57
N ASN A 196 15.13 13.48 14.17
CA ASN A 196 16.11 14.50 14.61
C ASN A 196 17.57 14.04 14.42
N GLY A 197 17.85 13.39 13.29
CA GLY A 197 19.16 12.86 12.92
C GLY A 197 19.55 11.54 13.60
N GLN A 198 18.78 11.03 14.55
CA GLN A 198 19.03 9.75 15.22
C GLN A 198 18.28 8.62 14.52
N VAL A 199 18.99 7.53 14.16
CA VAL A 199 18.40 6.33 13.59
C VAL A 199 17.41 5.72 14.59
N LYS A 200 16.17 5.54 14.18
CA LYS A 200 15.11 4.90 14.95
C LYS A 200 14.72 3.54 14.38
N GLN A 201 14.50 3.45 13.08
CA GLN A 201 14.26 2.19 12.38
C GLN A 201 15.42 1.92 11.42
N SER A 202 15.84 0.65 11.32
CA SER A 202 16.89 0.23 10.38
C SER A 202 16.76 -1.28 10.13
N ALA A 203 16.59 -1.66 8.87
CA ALA A 203 16.44 -3.04 8.44
C ALA A 203 16.92 -3.23 6.99
N ASN A 204 16.70 -4.42 6.46
CA ASN A 204 16.88 -4.72 5.04
C ASN A 204 15.55 -5.21 4.44
N LEU A 205 15.25 -4.86 3.20
CA LEU A 205 14.02 -5.27 2.53
C LEU A 205 13.83 -6.79 2.45
N ASN A 206 14.92 -7.56 2.42
CA ASN A 206 14.87 -9.02 2.42
C ASN A 206 14.46 -9.65 3.78
N GLN A 207 14.27 -8.83 4.82
CA GLN A 207 13.77 -9.25 6.12
C GLN A 207 12.25 -9.22 6.22
N MET A 208 11.55 -8.80 5.16
CA MET A 208 10.10 -8.94 5.07
C MET A 208 9.69 -10.41 5.18
N ILE A 209 8.68 -10.72 6.00
CA ILE A 209 8.09 -12.06 6.13
C ILE A 209 7.45 -12.46 4.80
N TRP A 210 6.69 -11.57 4.20
CA TRP A 210 6.08 -11.68 2.89
C TRP A 210 6.70 -10.62 1.97
N ASN A 211 7.46 -11.03 0.97
CA ASN A 211 8.02 -10.10 -0.01
C ASN A 211 6.91 -9.51 -0.91
N VAL A 212 7.24 -8.47 -1.70
CA VAL A 212 6.25 -7.75 -2.53
C VAL A 212 5.48 -8.68 -3.47
N ALA A 213 6.15 -9.68 -4.08
CA ALA A 213 5.48 -10.64 -4.95
C ALA A 213 4.43 -11.47 -4.21
N GLU A 214 4.77 -11.95 -3.02
CA GLU A 214 3.86 -12.72 -2.17
C GLU A 214 2.71 -11.88 -1.63
N GLN A 215 2.97 -10.59 -1.31
CA GLN A 215 1.93 -9.64 -0.91
C GLN A 215 0.91 -9.43 -2.03
N ILE A 216 1.37 -9.16 -3.26
CA ILE A 216 0.51 -9.02 -4.44
C ILE A 216 -0.29 -10.30 -4.67
N ALA A 217 0.36 -11.46 -4.63
CA ALA A 217 -0.30 -12.75 -4.81
C ALA A 217 -1.40 -12.99 -3.77
N ASN A 218 -1.14 -12.69 -2.49
CA ASN A 218 -2.15 -12.85 -1.43
C ASN A 218 -3.29 -11.82 -1.56
N LEU A 219 -2.98 -10.54 -1.83
CA LEU A 219 -4.00 -9.51 -2.06
C LEU A 219 -4.92 -9.86 -3.24
N SER A 220 -4.36 -10.40 -4.34
CA SER A 220 -5.11 -10.73 -5.54
C SER A 220 -6.13 -11.87 -5.36
N LYS A 221 -6.00 -12.67 -4.30
CA LYS A 221 -7.01 -13.68 -3.92
C LYS A 221 -8.25 -13.04 -3.30
N ALA A 222 -8.04 -11.97 -2.52
CA ALA A 222 -9.12 -11.27 -1.81
C ALA A 222 -9.74 -10.13 -2.64
N PHE A 223 -8.93 -9.49 -3.48
CA PHE A 223 -9.32 -8.30 -4.26
C PHE A 223 -8.96 -8.46 -5.73
N GLU A 224 -9.74 -7.85 -6.60
CA GLU A 224 -9.31 -7.58 -7.96
C GLU A 224 -8.38 -6.37 -7.94
N LEU A 225 -7.08 -6.64 -8.11
CA LEU A 225 -6.08 -5.58 -8.22
C LEU A 225 -6.19 -4.89 -9.57
N MET A 226 -5.95 -3.59 -9.60
CA MET A 226 -6.10 -2.76 -10.79
C MET A 226 -4.92 -1.79 -10.92
N PRO A 227 -4.66 -1.25 -12.12
CA PRO A 227 -3.73 -0.13 -12.28
C PRO A 227 -4.10 1.01 -11.33
N GLY A 228 -3.09 1.61 -10.70
CA GLY A 228 -3.28 2.67 -9.70
C GLY A 228 -3.36 2.18 -8.25
N ASP A 229 -3.46 0.88 -8.00
CA ASP A 229 -3.36 0.34 -6.63
C ASP A 229 -1.93 0.49 -6.12
N ILE A 230 -1.78 0.87 -4.84
CA ILE A 230 -0.49 0.94 -4.14
C ILE A 230 -0.52 0.08 -2.89
N ILE A 231 0.65 -0.46 -2.51
CA ILE A 231 0.79 -1.40 -1.40
C ILE A 231 1.91 -0.91 -0.49
N TYR A 232 1.57 -0.53 0.73
CA TYR A 232 2.49 -0.34 1.83
C TYR A 232 2.90 -1.71 2.35
N SER A 233 4.19 -2.00 2.33
CA SER A 233 4.70 -3.38 2.49
C SER A 233 4.93 -3.83 3.92
N GLY A 234 4.65 -2.99 4.90
CA GLY A 234 4.97 -3.21 6.31
C GLY A 234 6.28 -2.58 6.73
N THR A 235 6.37 -2.26 8.02
CA THR A 235 7.47 -1.51 8.64
C THR A 235 8.40 -2.40 9.46
N PRO A 236 9.71 -2.06 9.57
CA PRO A 236 10.62 -2.66 10.54
C PRO A 236 10.21 -2.36 12.00
N GLU A 237 10.90 -3.02 12.94
CA GLU A 237 10.80 -2.75 14.38
C GLU A 237 11.23 -1.32 14.75
N ASN A 238 11.06 -0.99 16.05
CA ASN A 238 11.38 0.31 16.66
C ASN A 238 10.48 1.45 16.15
N VAL A 239 9.19 1.14 15.91
CA VAL A 239 8.19 2.18 15.75
C VAL A 239 8.10 3.02 17.02
N GLY A 240 7.94 4.33 16.90
CA GLY A 240 7.98 5.20 18.05
C GLY A 240 7.25 6.52 17.87
N PRO A 241 7.03 7.25 18.98
CA PRO A 241 6.30 8.50 18.93
C PRO A 241 7.12 9.64 18.32
N VAL A 242 6.41 10.57 17.69
CA VAL A 242 6.87 11.90 17.31
C VAL A 242 5.95 12.96 17.88
N VAL A 243 6.50 14.15 18.07
CA VAL A 243 5.78 15.33 18.58
C VAL A 243 6.02 16.54 17.66
N PRO A 244 5.21 17.60 17.76
CA PRO A 244 5.46 18.83 17.01
C PRO A 244 6.90 19.34 17.22
N GLY A 245 7.55 19.66 16.11
CA GLY A 245 8.96 20.04 16.05
C GLY A 245 9.91 18.94 15.59
N ASP A 246 9.54 17.67 15.72
CA ASP A 246 10.36 16.56 15.26
C ASP A 246 10.47 16.50 13.73
N VAL A 247 11.66 16.14 13.25
CA VAL A 247 11.96 15.94 11.83
C VAL A 247 12.28 14.48 11.56
N MET A 248 11.53 13.87 10.65
CA MET A 248 11.72 12.51 10.16
C MET A 248 12.45 12.53 8.83
N ASP A 249 13.55 11.79 8.71
CA ASP A 249 14.24 11.48 7.45
C ASP A 249 14.02 9.98 7.16
N ALA A 250 13.46 9.65 6.01
CA ALA A 250 13.21 8.26 5.63
C ALA A 250 13.88 7.92 4.30
N HIS A 251 14.47 6.72 4.24
CA HIS A 251 15.32 6.25 3.16
C HIS A 251 15.04 4.80 2.80
N ILE A 252 15.13 4.50 1.53
CA ILE A 252 15.25 3.15 0.97
C ILE A 252 16.24 3.18 -0.17
N ASP A 253 17.20 2.23 -0.18
CA ASP A 253 18.20 2.14 -1.25
C ASP A 253 17.56 2.13 -2.64
N GLY A 254 18.07 2.96 -3.54
CA GLY A 254 17.69 3.01 -4.95
C GLY A 254 16.49 3.90 -5.28
N ILE A 255 15.85 4.53 -4.32
CA ILE A 255 14.72 5.44 -4.54
C ILE A 255 14.89 6.77 -3.78
N PRO A 256 14.20 7.85 -4.17
CA PRO A 256 14.35 9.16 -3.54
C PRO A 256 13.93 9.18 -2.07
N ASP A 257 14.75 9.83 -1.24
CA ASP A 257 14.46 10.07 0.18
C ASP A 257 13.36 11.09 0.37
N ILE A 258 12.72 11.03 1.54
CA ILE A 258 11.74 12.01 2.00
C ILE A 258 12.13 12.60 3.34
N ARG A 259 11.72 13.86 3.57
CA ARG A 259 11.94 14.57 4.84
C ARG A 259 10.65 15.27 5.27
N VAL A 260 10.27 15.03 6.51
CA VAL A 260 8.96 15.42 7.05
C VAL A 260 9.13 16.04 8.43
N LYS A 261 8.60 17.25 8.63
CA LYS A 261 8.60 17.95 9.92
C LYS A 261 7.18 17.91 10.51
N VAL A 262 7.05 17.43 11.72
CA VAL A 262 5.77 17.45 12.46
C VAL A 262 5.50 18.87 12.97
N VAL A 263 4.28 19.40 12.73
CA VAL A 263 3.87 20.76 13.11
C VAL A 263 2.56 20.76 13.89
#